data_27d8e49e8dac6644f913722d7da83c09
#
_entry.id   27d8e49e8dac6644f913722d7da83c09
#
_cell.length_a   1.000
_cell.length_b   1.000
_cell.length_c   1.000
_cell.angle_alpha   90.00
_cell.angle_beta   90.00
_cell.angle_gamma   90.00
#
_symmetry.space_group_name_H-M   'P 1'
#
loop_
_entity.id
_entity.type
_entity.pdbx_description
1 polymer ?
#
loop_
_entity_poly.entity_id
_entity_poly.type
_entity_poly.pdbx_seq_one_letter_code
_entity_poly.pdbx_strand_id
1 'polypeptide(L)'
;MSKTKLDRGEIYVFIQAVLLIALFFGPTDLFGKPAAIYYPLWLLGRAFFYLGLGIALWAAISLGPNLTPMPKPKQNGELIQTGLYKVVRHPIYFGVILLCFGWVATVQNWYTLMVAIALLIFFDIKSRKEEEWLLEKFPDYKTYQQRTKKLIPLIY
;
A
#
# COMPACT_ATOMS: atom_id res chain seq x y z
N MET A 1 6.26 10.21 -33.35
CA MET A 1 6.42 10.71 -31.97
C MET A 1 6.59 9.51 -31.07
N SER A 2 7.79 9.32 -30.52
CA SER A 2 8.10 8.22 -29.60
C SER A 2 7.25 8.39 -28.33
N LYS A 3 6.30 7.48 -28.10
CA LYS A 3 5.61 7.39 -26.79
C LYS A 3 6.67 7.01 -25.76
N THR A 4 6.95 7.91 -24.86
CA THR A 4 7.86 7.66 -23.74
C THR A 4 7.39 6.43 -22.96
N LYS A 5 8.30 5.50 -22.65
CA LYS A 5 8.06 4.22 -21.95
C LYS A 5 7.45 4.35 -20.54
N LEU A 6 7.06 5.55 -20.10
CA LEU A 6 6.57 5.87 -18.75
C LEU A 6 5.02 5.98 -18.67
N ASP A 7 4.28 5.42 -19.66
CA ASP A 7 2.82 5.59 -19.77
C ASP A 7 2.00 4.72 -18.80
N ARG A 8 2.62 3.83 -18.01
CA ARG A 8 1.93 2.90 -17.11
C ARG A 8 2.05 3.25 -15.64
N GLY A 9 2.76 4.36 -15.33
CA GLY A 9 2.96 4.79 -13.96
C GLY A 9 4.18 4.17 -13.28
N GLU A 10 5.23 3.86 -14.03
CA GLU A 10 6.50 3.32 -13.55
C GLU A 10 7.13 4.19 -12.46
N ILE A 11 6.93 5.51 -12.55
CA ILE A 11 7.41 6.46 -11.53
C ILE A 11 6.84 6.15 -10.14
N TYR A 12 5.57 5.71 -10.06
CA TYR A 12 4.98 5.34 -8.77
C TYR A 12 5.64 4.09 -8.18
N VAL A 13 6.02 3.13 -9.03
CA VAL A 13 6.74 1.92 -8.57
C VAL A 13 8.12 2.30 -8.07
N PHE A 14 8.83 3.18 -8.77
CA PHE A 14 10.15 3.67 -8.35
C PHE A 14 10.08 4.41 -7.00
N ILE A 15 9.16 5.39 -6.86
CA ILE A 15 8.98 6.13 -5.61
C ILE A 15 8.62 5.18 -4.46
N GLN A 16 7.72 4.23 -4.70
CA GLN A 16 7.35 3.20 -3.71
C GLN A 16 8.56 2.39 -3.25
N ALA A 17 9.39 1.94 -4.18
CA ALA A 17 10.60 1.17 -3.85
C ALA A 17 11.57 2.00 -3.00
N VAL A 18 11.83 3.26 -3.37
CA VAL A 18 12.68 4.18 -2.62
C VAL A 18 12.16 4.40 -1.19
N LEU A 19 10.84 4.66 -1.04
CA LEU A 19 10.24 4.87 0.28
C LEU A 19 10.27 3.60 1.14
N LEU A 20 10.05 2.42 0.57
CA LEU A 20 10.16 1.15 1.30
C LEU A 20 11.61 0.86 1.72
N ILE A 21 12.58 1.09 0.84
CA ILE A 21 14.00 0.97 1.19
C ILE A 21 14.35 1.94 2.32
N ALA A 22 13.91 3.20 2.22
CA ALA A 22 14.13 4.19 3.27
C ALA A 22 13.50 3.76 4.61
N LEU A 23 12.30 3.16 4.59
CA LEU A 23 11.64 2.68 5.80
C LEU A 23 12.42 1.57 6.52
N PHE A 24 12.90 0.56 5.77
CA PHE A 24 13.51 -0.64 6.35
C PHE A 24 15.01 -0.52 6.58
N PHE A 25 15.70 0.28 5.77
CA PHE A 25 17.16 0.37 5.75
C PHE A 25 17.70 1.78 6.02
N GLY A 26 16.81 2.76 6.23
CA GLY A 26 17.21 4.13 6.53
C GLY A 26 17.79 4.31 7.93
N PRO A 27 18.41 5.46 8.22
CA PRO A 27 19.11 5.71 9.47
C PRO A 27 18.13 5.79 10.65
N THR A 28 18.26 4.88 11.60
CA THR A 28 17.39 4.81 12.79
C THR A 28 17.81 5.77 13.91
N ASP A 29 18.95 6.42 13.77
CA ASP A 29 19.55 7.33 14.78
C ASP A 29 19.53 8.80 14.36
N LEU A 30 18.97 9.12 13.17
CA LEU A 30 18.94 10.49 12.63
C LEU A 30 18.29 11.52 13.57
N PHE A 31 17.26 11.12 14.32
CA PHE A 31 16.55 11.95 15.30
C PHE A 31 16.72 11.46 16.74
N GLY A 32 17.84 10.80 17.03
CA GLY A 32 18.13 10.16 18.31
C GLY A 32 17.56 8.75 18.41
N LYS A 33 18.21 7.94 19.25
CA LYS A 33 17.72 6.60 19.58
C LYS A 33 16.66 6.70 20.68
N PRO A 34 15.63 5.85 20.66
CA PRO A 34 14.73 5.78 21.81
C PRO A 34 15.53 5.38 23.05
N ALA A 35 15.24 6.01 24.19
CA ALA A 35 15.93 5.72 25.46
C ALA A 35 15.76 4.26 25.89
N ALA A 36 14.59 3.66 25.58
CA ALA A 36 14.30 2.24 25.74
C ALA A 36 13.18 1.83 24.79
N ILE A 37 13.18 0.57 24.38
CA ILE A 37 12.08 -0.02 23.62
C ILE A 37 10.92 -0.32 24.58
N TYR A 38 9.75 0.27 24.35
CA TYR A 38 8.54 -0.07 25.09
C TYR A 38 7.98 -1.39 24.58
N TYR A 39 8.21 -2.45 25.34
CA TYR A 39 7.95 -3.85 24.94
C TYR A 39 6.50 -4.13 24.51
N PRO A 40 5.44 -3.65 25.19
CA PRO A 40 4.07 -3.85 24.72
C PRO A 40 3.81 -3.28 23.32
N LEU A 41 4.36 -2.09 23.00
CA LEU A 41 4.24 -1.49 21.68
C LEU A 41 5.04 -2.28 20.64
N TRP A 42 6.22 -2.78 21.01
CA TRP A 42 7.02 -3.66 20.16
C TRP A 42 6.25 -4.94 19.79
N LEU A 43 5.61 -5.60 20.77
CA LEU A 43 4.83 -6.82 20.54
C LEU A 43 3.63 -6.55 19.61
N LEU A 44 2.89 -5.45 19.88
CA LEU A 44 1.79 -5.00 19.04
C LEU A 44 2.26 -4.68 17.60
N GLY A 45 3.42 -4.03 17.48
CA GLY A 45 4.05 -3.73 16.20
C GLY A 45 4.35 -4.99 15.40
N ARG A 46 4.90 -6.01 16.03
CA ARG A 46 5.16 -7.33 15.38
C ARG A 46 3.87 -7.99 14.92
N ALA A 47 2.81 -7.94 15.73
CA ALA A 47 1.51 -8.47 15.36
C ALA A 47 0.95 -7.76 14.10
N PHE A 48 0.98 -6.42 14.08
CA PHE A 48 0.54 -5.64 12.91
C PHE A 48 1.41 -5.86 11.67
N PHE A 49 2.71 -6.01 11.85
CA PHE A 49 3.64 -6.32 10.76
C PHE A 49 3.24 -7.62 10.05
N TYR A 50 3.09 -8.72 10.80
CA TYR A 50 2.74 -10.01 10.21
C TYR A 50 1.31 -10.06 9.71
N LEU A 51 0.36 -9.41 10.38
CA LEU A 51 -1.01 -9.28 9.91
C LEU A 51 -1.06 -8.52 8.57
N GLY A 52 -0.37 -7.39 8.48
CA GLY A 52 -0.27 -6.61 7.26
C GLY A 52 0.36 -7.38 6.11
N LEU A 53 1.43 -8.13 6.40
CA LEU A 53 2.06 -9.03 5.42
C LEU A 53 1.07 -10.10 4.93
N GLY A 54 0.35 -10.74 5.84
CA GLY A 54 -0.66 -11.75 5.50
C GLY A 54 -1.78 -11.19 4.62
N ILE A 55 -2.30 -10.01 4.97
CA ILE A 55 -3.34 -9.32 4.18
C ILE A 55 -2.80 -8.97 2.77
N ALA A 56 -1.60 -8.41 2.67
CA ALA A 56 -1.02 -8.03 1.39
C ALA A 56 -0.78 -9.25 0.48
N LEU A 57 -0.25 -10.35 1.05
CA LEU A 57 -0.04 -11.60 0.31
C LEU A 57 -1.36 -12.23 -0.14
N TRP A 58 -2.35 -12.32 0.75
CA TRP A 58 -3.66 -12.86 0.39
C TRP A 58 -4.33 -12.04 -0.70
N ALA A 59 -4.30 -10.70 -0.59
CA ALA A 59 -4.85 -9.82 -1.61
C ALA A 59 -4.11 -9.98 -2.96
N ALA A 60 -2.79 -10.11 -2.94
CA ALA A 60 -2.00 -10.34 -4.15
C ALA A 60 -2.34 -11.68 -4.82
N ILE A 61 -2.47 -12.76 -4.04
CA ILE A 61 -2.91 -14.08 -4.52
C ILE A 61 -4.31 -13.98 -5.12
N SER A 62 -5.24 -13.28 -4.46
CA SER A 62 -6.62 -13.11 -4.93
C SER A 62 -6.71 -12.32 -6.25
N LEU A 63 -5.73 -11.44 -6.52
CA LEU A 63 -5.65 -10.71 -7.78
C LEU A 63 -5.16 -11.62 -8.93
N GLY A 64 -4.38 -12.65 -8.60
CA GLY A 64 -3.92 -13.66 -9.56
C GLY A 64 -3.26 -13.07 -10.80
N PRO A 65 -3.70 -13.44 -12.02
CA PRO A 65 -3.14 -12.93 -13.27
C PRO A 65 -3.24 -11.41 -13.45
N ASN A 66 -4.15 -10.75 -12.73
CA ASN A 66 -4.33 -9.29 -12.78
C ASN A 66 -3.24 -8.54 -11.99
N LEU A 67 -2.49 -9.23 -11.12
CA LEU A 67 -1.44 -8.62 -10.32
C LEU A 67 -0.40 -7.91 -11.19
N THR A 68 -0.18 -6.64 -10.89
CA THR A 68 0.86 -5.82 -11.50
C THR A 68 1.35 -4.77 -10.50
N PRO A 69 2.65 -4.45 -10.44
CA PRO A 69 3.14 -3.36 -9.62
C PRO A 69 2.75 -1.98 -10.17
N MET A 70 2.42 -1.93 -11.47
CA MET A 70 2.04 -0.69 -12.15
C MET A 70 0.62 -0.28 -11.77
N PRO A 71 0.35 1.02 -11.52
CA PRO A 71 -1.02 1.49 -11.23
C PRO A 71 -1.98 1.31 -12.43
N LYS A 72 -1.47 1.35 -13.66
CA LYS A 72 -2.30 1.11 -14.84
C LYS A 72 -2.62 -0.37 -14.98
N PRO A 73 -3.91 -0.76 -15.04
CA PRO A 73 -4.32 -2.15 -15.13
C PRO A 73 -3.84 -2.80 -16.42
N LYS A 74 -3.61 -4.13 -16.39
CA LYS A 74 -3.26 -4.92 -17.56
C LYS A 74 -4.34 -4.82 -18.63
N GLN A 75 -3.98 -4.84 -19.91
CA GLN A 75 -4.97 -4.74 -21.01
C GLN A 75 -6.04 -5.84 -20.93
N ASN A 76 -5.64 -7.08 -20.70
CA ASN A 76 -6.53 -8.25 -20.57
C ASN A 76 -6.93 -8.52 -19.10
N GLY A 77 -6.80 -7.53 -18.20
CA GLY A 77 -7.17 -7.68 -16.80
C GLY A 77 -8.66 -7.57 -16.58
N GLU A 78 -9.14 -8.27 -15.57
CA GLU A 78 -10.53 -8.28 -15.11
C GLU A 78 -10.69 -7.52 -13.81
N LEU A 79 -11.89 -7.02 -13.53
CA LEU A 79 -12.21 -6.34 -12.28
C LEU A 79 -12.53 -7.36 -11.18
N ILE A 80 -11.59 -7.56 -10.25
CA ILE A 80 -11.77 -8.45 -9.11
C ILE A 80 -12.53 -7.73 -7.99
N GLN A 81 -13.66 -8.31 -7.57
CA GLN A 81 -14.56 -7.76 -6.54
C GLN A 81 -14.86 -8.80 -5.44
N THR A 82 -14.04 -9.85 -5.31
CA THR A 82 -14.24 -10.96 -4.38
C THR A 82 -13.25 -10.93 -3.21
N GLY A 83 -13.50 -11.70 -2.16
CA GLY A 83 -12.58 -11.79 -1.00
C GLY A 83 -12.39 -10.44 -0.33
N LEU A 84 -11.14 -10.04 -0.08
CA LEU A 84 -10.78 -8.75 0.53
C LEU A 84 -11.22 -7.55 -0.31
N TYR A 85 -11.33 -7.72 -1.63
CA TYR A 85 -11.82 -6.69 -2.56
C TYR A 85 -13.31 -6.36 -2.40
N LYS A 86 -14.08 -7.16 -1.65
CA LYS A 86 -15.45 -6.77 -1.23
C LYS A 86 -15.48 -5.71 -0.13
N VAL A 87 -14.39 -5.59 0.63
CA VAL A 87 -14.29 -4.71 1.81
C VAL A 87 -13.61 -3.41 1.45
N VAL A 88 -12.44 -3.51 0.81
CA VAL A 88 -11.66 -2.36 0.34
C VAL A 88 -11.19 -2.59 -1.09
N ARG A 89 -11.05 -1.50 -1.85
CA ARG A 89 -10.62 -1.56 -3.26
C ARG A 89 -9.12 -1.82 -3.41
N HIS A 90 -8.30 -1.41 -2.42
CA HIS A 90 -6.85 -1.55 -2.45
C HIS A 90 -6.31 -2.33 -1.23
N PRO A 91 -6.71 -3.61 -1.06
CA PRO A 91 -6.33 -4.39 0.12
C PRO A 91 -4.83 -4.68 0.19
N ILE A 92 -4.11 -4.73 -0.94
CA ILE A 92 -2.65 -4.83 -0.96
C ILE A 92 -2.03 -3.59 -0.30
N TYR A 93 -2.50 -2.38 -0.65
CA TYR A 93 -1.99 -1.14 -0.07
C TYR A 93 -2.31 -1.05 1.42
N PHE A 94 -3.51 -1.45 1.83
CA PHE A 94 -3.89 -1.53 3.24
C PHE A 94 -2.94 -2.46 4.02
N GLY A 95 -2.68 -3.66 3.50
CA GLY A 95 -1.76 -4.61 4.11
C GLY A 95 -0.35 -4.04 4.25
N VAL A 96 0.17 -3.38 3.19
CA VAL A 96 1.50 -2.74 3.23
C VAL A 96 1.54 -1.58 4.22
N ILE A 97 0.50 -0.73 4.28
CA ILE A 97 0.40 0.37 5.26
C ILE A 97 0.43 -0.19 6.68
N LEU A 98 -0.37 -1.22 6.96
CA LEU A 98 -0.42 -1.87 8.27
C LEU A 98 0.95 -2.46 8.66
N LEU A 99 1.62 -3.11 7.73
CA LEU A 99 2.98 -3.64 7.88
C LEU A 99 3.98 -2.51 8.19
N CYS A 100 3.93 -1.39 7.46
CA CYS A 100 4.80 -0.24 7.69
C CYS A 100 4.61 0.37 9.09
N PHE A 101 3.37 0.58 9.54
CA PHE A 101 3.10 1.07 10.90
C PHE A 101 3.45 0.04 11.97
N GLY A 102 3.29 -1.26 11.68
CA GLY A 102 3.80 -2.34 12.52
C GLY A 102 5.31 -2.28 12.70
N TRP A 103 6.05 -1.98 11.62
CA TRP A 103 7.50 -1.76 11.68
C TRP A 103 7.86 -0.53 12.52
N VAL A 104 7.15 0.60 12.35
CA VAL A 104 7.31 1.81 13.17
C VAL A 104 7.17 1.49 14.65
N ALA A 105 6.12 0.78 15.05
CA ALA A 105 5.87 0.38 16.43
C ALA A 105 6.94 -0.59 16.97
N THR A 106 7.57 -1.39 16.11
CA THR A 106 8.68 -2.28 16.45
C THR A 106 9.97 -1.51 16.67
N VAL A 107 10.31 -0.58 15.77
CA VAL A 107 11.57 0.19 15.82
C VAL A 107 11.48 1.38 16.78
N GLN A 108 10.26 1.94 16.95
CA GLN A 108 9.94 3.07 17.85
C GLN A 108 10.81 4.31 17.57
N ASN A 109 10.93 4.68 16.30
CA ASN A 109 11.82 5.74 15.86
C ASN A 109 11.06 6.79 15.02
N TRP A 110 11.38 8.08 15.22
CA TRP A 110 10.71 9.19 14.54
C TRP A 110 10.97 9.22 13.03
N TYR A 111 12.17 8.82 12.59
CA TYR A 111 12.47 8.74 11.17
C TYR A 111 11.55 7.72 10.47
N THR A 112 11.43 6.51 11.03
CA THR A 112 10.57 5.47 10.44
C THR A 112 9.10 5.89 10.45
N LEU A 113 8.63 6.61 11.49
CA LEU A 113 7.28 7.16 11.52
C LEU A 113 7.05 8.17 10.39
N MET A 114 7.98 9.10 10.17
CA MET A 114 7.85 10.09 9.09
C MET A 114 7.81 9.42 7.71
N VAL A 115 8.65 8.42 7.48
CA VAL A 115 8.66 7.67 6.21
C VAL A 115 7.36 6.86 6.05
N ALA A 116 6.82 6.26 7.12
CA ALA A 116 5.55 5.55 7.08
C ALA A 116 4.36 6.48 6.76
N ILE A 117 4.36 7.70 7.32
CA ILE A 117 3.36 8.73 6.97
C ILE A 117 3.51 9.15 5.51
N ALA A 118 4.72 9.33 5.02
CA ALA A 118 4.97 9.62 3.60
C ALA A 118 4.46 8.48 2.69
N LEU A 119 4.65 7.21 3.08
CA LEU A 119 4.11 6.05 2.38
C LEU A 119 2.58 6.02 2.38
N LEU A 120 1.95 6.35 3.51
CA LEU A 120 0.48 6.44 3.59
C LEU A 120 -0.07 7.47 2.59
N ILE A 121 0.49 8.68 2.59
CA ILE A 121 0.12 9.75 1.65
C ILE A 121 0.39 9.30 0.21
N PHE A 122 1.53 8.70 -0.03
CA PHE A 122 1.90 8.19 -1.35
C PHE A 122 0.91 7.12 -1.86
N PHE A 123 0.50 6.16 -1.03
CA PHE A 123 -0.49 5.15 -1.41
C PHE A 123 -1.87 5.76 -1.67
N ASP A 124 -2.25 6.83 -0.96
CA ASP A 124 -3.47 7.56 -1.26
C ASP A 124 -3.41 8.21 -2.66
N ILE A 125 -2.31 8.89 -2.98
CA ILE A 125 -2.09 9.49 -4.30
C ILE A 125 -2.05 8.42 -5.40
N LYS A 126 -1.28 7.34 -5.18
CA LYS A 126 -1.15 6.25 -6.14
C LYS A 126 -2.49 5.58 -6.41
N SER A 127 -3.28 5.31 -5.36
CA SER A 127 -4.59 4.68 -5.51
C SER A 127 -5.59 5.57 -6.25
N ARG A 128 -5.56 6.90 -6.07
CA ARG A 128 -6.40 7.84 -6.87
C ARG A 128 -6.08 7.70 -8.35
N LYS A 129 -4.80 7.68 -8.70
CA LYS A 129 -4.38 7.55 -10.10
C LYS A 129 -4.77 6.20 -10.70
N GLU A 130 -4.64 5.12 -9.93
CA GLU A 130 -5.10 3.79 -10.33
C GLU A 130 -6.62 3.76 -10.57
N GLU A 131 -7.41 4.37 -9.67
CA GLU A 131 -8.87 4.45 -9.80
C GLU A 131 -9.32 5.23 -11.04
N GLU A 132 -8.60 6.29 -11.45
CA GLU A 132 -8.86 6.99 -12.72
C GLU A 132 -8.79 6.01 -13.91
N TRP A 133 -7.72 5.22 -14.00
CA TRP A 133 -7.55 4.24 -15.09
C TRP A 133 -8.53 3.06 -14.99
N LEU A 134 -8.94 2.67 -13.78
CA LEU A 134 -9.94 1.63 -13.58
C LEU A 134 -11.34 2.11 -14.01
N LEU A 135 -11.67 3.38 -13.74
CA LEU A 135 -12.91 4.01 -14.24
C LEU A 135 -12.96 4.10 -15.77
N GLU A 136 -11.82 4.40 -16.39
CA GLU A 136 -11.73 4.43 -17.87
C GLU A 136 -11.89 3.03 -18.48
N LYS A 137 -11.39 2.00 -17.79
CA LYS A 137 -11.35 0.64 -18.33
C LYS A 137 -12.61 -0.16 -18.02
N PHE A 138 -13.20 -0.01 -16.83
CA PHE A 138 -14.32 -0.84 -16.37
C PHE A 138 -15.58 0.00 -16.12
N PRO A 139 -16.64 -0.14 -16.95
CA PRO A 139 -17.88 0.62 -16.77
C PRO A 139 -18.51 0.45 -15.37
N ASP A 140 -18.41 -0.75 -14.80
CA ASP A 140 -19.00 -1.09 -13.49
C ASP A 140 -18.18 -0.60 -12.29
N TYR A 141 -16.99 -0.01 -12.52
CA TYR A 141 -16.11 0.38 -11.44
C TYR A 141 -16.73 1.46 -10.53
N LYS A 142 -17.51 2.38 -11.10
CA LYS A 142 -18.23 3.41 -10.34
C LYS A 142 -19.22 2.80 -9.34
N THR A 143 -19.95 1.77 -9.73
CA THR A 143 -20.87 1.04 -8.85
C THR A 143 -20.12 0.29 -7.76
N TYR A 144 -18.96 -0.29 -8.08
CA TYR A 144 -18.08 -0.94 -7.12
C TYR A 144 -17.53 0.06 -6.09
N GLN A 145 -17.13 1.27 -6.51
CA GLN A 145 -16.69 2.35 -5.60
C GLN A 145 -17.75 2.73 -4.56
N GLN A 146 -19.03 2.72 -4.92
CA GLN A 146 -20.13 3.08 -4.01
C GLN A 146 -20.35 2.05 -2.89
N ARG A 147 -19.94 0.79 -3.11
CA ARG A 147 -20.16 -0.32 -2.18
C ARG A 147 -18.97 -0.63 -1.29
N THR A 148 -17.77 -0.09 -1.62
CA THR A 148 -16.52 -0.46 -0.97
C THR A 148 -15.75 0.76 -0.52
N LYS A 149 -14.93 0.60 0.51
CA LYS A 149 -13.99 1.63 0.96
C LYS A 149 -12.72 1.60 0.11
N LYS A 150 -11.94 2.69 0.14
CA LYS A 150 -10.74 2.83 -0.69
C LYS A 150 -9.55 2.05 -0.12
N LEU A 151 -9.07 2.44 1.05
CA LEU A 151 -7.85 1.93 1.68
C LEU A 151 -8.09 1.30 3.05
N ILE A 152 -8.89 1.94 3.92
CA ILE A 152 -9.07 1.50 5.30
C ILE A 152 -10.47 0.93 5.46
N PRO A 153 -10.60 -0.37 5.86
CA PRO A 153 -11.90 -0.99 6.07
C PRO A 153 -12.83 -0.14 6.93
N LEU A 154 -14.07 0.01 6.53
CA LEU A 154 -15.15 0.74 7.21
C LEU A 154 -14.98 2.26 7.31
N ILE A 155 -13.77 2.80 7.09
CA ILE A 155 -13.45 4.22 7.31
C ILE A 155 -13.28 4.96 5.98
N TYR A 156 -12.27 4.56 5.18
CA TYR A 156 -11.83 5.32 4.00
C TYR A 156 -11.53 4.45 2.78
#